data_0567691613d70acf75f8150ad81e9d9e
#
_entry.id   0567691613d70acf75f8150ad81e9d9e
#
_cell.length_a   1.000
_cell.length_b   1.000
_cell.length_c   1.000
_cell.angle_alpha   90.00
_cell.angle_beta   90.00
_cell.angle_gamma   90.00
#
_symmetry.space_group_name_H-M   'P 1'
#
loop_
_entity.id
_entity.type
_entity.pdbx_description
1 polymer ?
#
loop_
_entity_poly.entity_id
_entity_poly.type
_entity_poly.pdbx_seq_one_letter_code
_entity_poly.pdbx_strand_id
1 'polypeptide(L)'
;MADIRSALAKDMPQICALLESADLPTSDLTTARPQFLVAFEGSQIVAAGALQRFGQSALLRSVVVAPELRGSGLGRLMVRELERTALAAGIGQLILLTQTARSFFEQLRYRVIDRQDAPADMQQGEEFRTLCPASASCMAKALSPAK
;
A
#
# COMPACT_ATOMS: atom_id res chain seq x y z
N MET A 1 7.72 20.50 0.47
CA MET A 1 7.98 19.13 0.03
C MET A 1 7.71 18.19 1.19
N ALA A 2 7.01 17.10 0.94
CA ALA A 2 6.65 16.17 2.02
C ALA A 2 7.84 15.28 2.37
N ASP A 3 8.07 15.07 3.66
CA ASP A 3 9.07 14.12 4.15
C ASP A 3 8.43 12.77 4.40
N ILE A 4 9.08 11.70 3.99
CA ILE A 4 8.58 10.33 4.16
C ILE A 4 9.44 9.58 5.18
N ARG A 5 8.79 8.92 6.12
CA ARG A 5 9.46 8.08 7.13
C ARG A 5 8.56 6.93 7.56
N SER A 6 9.15 5.99 8.31
CA SER A 6 8.37 4.92 8.95
C SER A 6 7.41 5.52 9.98
N ALA A 7 6.21 4.96 10.04
CA ALA A 7 5.21 5.39 11.01
C ALA A 7 5.57 4.96 12.42
N LEU A 8 5.17 5.77 13.38
CA LEU A 8 5.25 5.47 14.81
C LEU A 8 3.85 5.12 15.32
N ALA A 9 3.77 4.48 16.48
CA ALA A 9 2.49 4.13 17.08
C ALA A 9 1.59 5.35 17.24
N LYS A 10 2.15 6.50 17.58
CA LYS A 10 1.40 7.76 17.77
C LYS A 10 0.80 8.29 16.47
N ASP A 11 1.24 7.80 15.32
CA ASP A 11 0.73 8.25 14.03
C ASP A 11 -0.53 7.51 13.61
N MET A 12 -0.85 6.39 14.24
CA MET A 12 -1.96 5.53 13.82
C MET A 12 -3.31 6.22 13.79
N PRO A 13 -3.68 7.08 14.77
CA PRO A 13 -4.96 7.79 14.67
C PRO A 13 -5.09 8.65 13.41
N GLN A 14 -4.03 9.37 13.02
CA GLN A 14 -4.06 10.18 11.79
C GLN A 14 -4.10 9.28 10.55
N ILE A 15 -3.36 8.17 10.56
CA ILE A 15 -3.36 7.21 9.45
C ILE A 15 -4.77 6.65 9.27
N CYS A 16 -5.41 6.19 10.33
CA CYS A 16 -6.77 5.63 10.26
C CYS A 16 -7.78 6.65 9.76
N ALA A 17 -7.70 7.89 10.25
CA ALA A 17 -8.59 8.95 9.79
C ALA A 17 -8.45 9.19 8.29
N LEU A 18 -7.21 9.20 7.80
CA LEU A 18 -6.94 9.40 6.38
C LEU A 18 -7.47 8.25 5.53
N LEU A 19 -7.27 7.01 5.98
CA LEU A 19 -7.77 5.82 5.29
C LEU A 19 -9.30 5.80 5.26
N GLU A 20 -9.94 6.11 6.38
CA GLU A 20 -11.40 6.15 6.46
C GLU A 20 -11.99 7.21 5.55
N SER A 21 -11.31 8.34 5.39
CA SER A 21 -11.77 9.39 4.47
C SER A 21 -11.76 8.95 3.01
N ALA A 22 -10.99 7.92 2.68
CA ALA A 22 -10.88 7.36 1.34
C ALA A 22 -11.61 6.01 1.20
N ASP A 23 -12.39 5.62 2.18
CA ASP A 23 -13.13 4.35 2.24
C ASP A 23 -12.21 3.12 2.13
N LEU A 24 -11.02 3.21 2.71
CA LEU A 24 -10.09 2.09 2.75
C LEU A 24 -10.20 1.33 4.08
N PRO A 25 -9.99 0.00 4.07
CA PRO A 25 -10.15 -0.82 5.27
C PRO A 25 -9.16 -0.45 6.39
N THR A 26 -9.64 -0.42 7.63
CA THR A 26 -8.82 -0.20 8.82
C THR A 26 -9.03 -1.29 9.87
N SER A 27 -10.04 -2.15 9.70
CA SER A 27 -10.48 -3.06 10.76
C SER A 27 -9.46 -4.16 11.10
N ASP A 28 -8.56 -4.51 10.17
CA ASP A 28 -7.58 -5.56 10.40
C ASP A 28 -6.19 -5.04 10.78
N LEU A 29 -6.00 -3.71 10.93
CA LEU A 29 -4.67 -3.14 11.10
C LEU A 29 -3.99 -3.59 12.38
N THR A 30 -4.75 -3.86 13.45
CA THR A 30 -4.19 -4.33 14.71
C THR A 30 -3.73 -5.78 14.66
N THR A 31 -4.34 -6.60 13.82
CA THR A 31 -3.98 -8.02 13.67
C THR A 31 -2.95 -8.24 12.57
N ALA A 32 -3.10 -7.57 11.45
CA ALA A 32 -2.19 -7.69 10.31
C ALA A 32 -0.86 -6.98 10.54
N ARG A 33 -0.89 -5.91 11.31
CA ARG A 33 0.30 -5.09 11.65
C ARG A 33 1.17 -4.77 10.44
N PRO A 34 0.61 -4.20 9.39
CA PRO A 34 1.42 -3.85 8.22
C PRO A 34 2.43 -2.77 8.59
N GLN A 35 3.54 -2.75 7.86
CA GLN A 35 4.56 -1.71 8.03
C GLN A 35 4.14 -0.47 7.24
N PHE A 36 3.87 0.62 7.93
CA PHE A 36 3.46 1.88 7.30
C PHE A 36 4.63 2.82 7.07
N LEU A 37 4.60 3.47 5.90
CA LEU A 37 5.34 4.71 5.67
C LEU A 37 4.33 5.85 5.66
N VAL A 38 4.75 7.02 6.13
CA VAL A 38 3.92 8.22 6.16
C VAL A 38 4.66 9.39 5.57
N ALA A 39 3.93 10.30 4.93
CA ALA A 39 4.47 11.55 4.44
C ALA A 39 3.90 12.70 5.26
N PHE A 40 4.74 13.66 5.59
CA PHE A 40 4.40 14.81 6.43
C PHE A 40 4.56 16.11 5.69
N GLU A 41 3.67 17.04 6.00
CA GLU A 41 3.91 18.48 5.78
C GLU A 41 3.74 19.15 7.15
N GLY A 42 4.84 19.68 7.69
CA GLY A 42 4.84 20.14 9.06
C GLY A 42 4.58 19.00 10.02
N SER A 43 3.56 19.11 10.85
CA SER A 43 3.17 18.06 11.81
C SER A 43 2.02 17.20 11.33
N GLN A 44 1.53 17.45 10.10
CA GLN A 44 0.36 16.76 9.57
C GLN A 44 0.75 15.65 8.62
N ILE A 45 0.16 14.46 8.80
CA ILE A 45 0.32 13.35 7.87
C ILE A 45 -0.57 13.61 6.67
N VAL A 46 0.04 13.62 5.48
CA VAL A 46 -0.67 13.93 4.23
C VAL A 46 -0.73 12.76 3.27
N ALA A 47 0.00 11.68 3.56
CA ALA A 47 -0.08 10.45 2.79
C ALA A 47 0.40 9.28 3.64
N ALA A 48 -0.05 8.09 3.29
CA ALA A 48 0.39 6.86 3.94
C ALA A 48 0.37 5.70 2.94
N GLY A 49 1.06 4.64 3.26
CA GLY A 49 1.01 3.40 2.52
C GLY A 49 1.68 2.31 3.34
N ALA A 50 1.34 1.05 3.05
CA ALA A 50 1.78 -0.04 3.91
C ALA A 50 2.18 -1.27 3.13
N LEU A 51 3.05 -2.05 3.74
CA LEU A 51 3.46 -3.37 3.28
C LEU A 51 3.08 -4.40 4.33
N GLN A 52 2.39 -5.45 3.90
CA GLN A 52 2.12 -6.61 4.73
C GLN A 52 2.87 -7.79 4.14
N ARG A 53 3.86 -8.30 4.88
CA ARG A 53 4.79 -9.27 4.35
C ARG A 53 4.24 -10.70 4.39
N PHE A 54 4.46 -11.44 3.31
CA PHE A 54 4.14 -12.88 3.19
C PHE A 54 5.35 -13.56 2.52
N GLY A 55 6.34 -13.96 3.32
CA GLY A 55 7.55 -14.58 2.77
C GLY A 55 8.37 -13.60 1.92
N GLN A 56 8.59 -13.95 0.66
CA GLN A 56 9.32 -13.09 -0.28
C GLN A 56 8.39 -12.18 -1.09
N SER A 57 7.12 -12.20 -0.78
CA SER A 57 6.12 -11.30 -1.38
C SER A 57 5.55 -10.39 -0.31
N ALA A 58 4.98 -9.26 -0.69
CA ALA A 58 4.25 -8.41 0.24
C ALA A 58 3.01 -7.86 -0.44
N LEU A 59 1.99 -7.64 0.37
CA LEU A 59 0.78 -6.95 -0.04
C LEU A 59 1.02 -5.46 0.15
N LEU A 60 0.93 -4.71 -0.95
CA LEU A 60 0.95 -3.25 -0.93
C LEU A 60 -0.49 -2.82 -0.66
N ARG A 61 -0.70 -2.13 0.44
CA ARG A 61 -2.06 -1.80 0.87
C ARG A 61 -2.11 -0.43 1.52
N SER A 62 -3.33 0.06 1.70
CA SER A 62 -3.57 1.29 2.48
C SER A 62 -2.83 2.51 1.93
N VAL A 63 -2.65 2.58 0.61
CA VAL A 63 -2.02 3.73 -0.04
C VAL A 63 -3.06 4.82 -0.18
N VAL A 64 -2.79 5.96 0.45
CA VAL A 64 -3.74 7.08 0.48
C VAL A 64 -2.99 8.39 0.48
N VAL A 65 -3.57 9.39 -0.19
CA VAL A 65 -3.06 10.77 -0.22
C VAL A 65 -4.22 11.68 0.20
N ALA A 66 -3.91 12.69 1.01
CA ALA A 66 -4.90 13.67 1.42
C ALA A 66 -5.56 14.28 0.19
N PRO A 67 -6.90 14.50 0.21
CA PRO A 67 -7.63 14.96 -0.98
C PRO A 67 -7.05 16.21 -1.63
N GLU A 68 -6.59 17.17 -0.84
CA GLU A 68 -6.03 18.43 -1.33
C GLU A 68 -4.69 18.26 -2.04
N LEU A 69 -4.02 17.12 -1.88
CA LEU A 69 -2.72 16.84 -2.51
C LEU A 69 -2.81 15.80 -3.62
N ARG A 70 -3.99 15.32 -3.95
CA ARG A 70 -4.15 14.38 -5.06
C ARG A 70 -3.75 15.06 -6.37
N GLY A 71 -3.07 14.30 -7.23
CA GLY A 71 -2.56 14.85 -8.49
C GLY A 71 -1.22 15.56 -8.36
N SER A 72 -0.64 15.63 -7.16
CA SER A 72 0.63 16.31 -6.93
C SER A 72 1.85 15.44 -7.18
N GLY A 73 1.66 14.12 -7.43
CA GLY A 73 2.76 13.17 -7.55
C GLY A 73 3.14 12.50 -6.23
N LEU A 74 2.49 12.87 -5.14
CA LEU A 74 2.81 12.31 -3.81
C LEU A 74 2.50 10.83 -3.71
N GLY A 75 1.39 10.37 -4.33
CA GLY A 75 1.05 8.95 -4.36
C GLY A 75 2.11 8.11 -5.07
N ARG A 76 2.59 8.61 -6.21
CA ARG A 76 3.67 7.95 -6.96
C ARG A 76 4.95 7.87 -6.12
N LEU A 77 5.29 8.96 -5.44
CA LEU A 77 6.46 9.00 -4.58
C LEU A 77 6.32 7.99 -3.42
N MET A 78 5.14 7.92 -2.82
CA MET A 78 4.86 6.99 -1.73
C MET A 78 5.04 5.54 -2.19
N VAL A 79 4.48 5.16 -3.34
CA VAL A 79 4.61 3.80 -3.86
C VAL A 79 6.08 3.49 -4.15
N ARG A 80 6.82 4.44 -4.72
CA ARG A 80 8.24 4.24 -5.02
C ARG A 80 9.05 3.99 -3.73
N GLU A 81 8.75 4.73 -2.67
CA GLU A 81 9.43 4.54 -1.39
C GLU A 81 9.06 3.19 -0.75
N LEU A 82 7.81 2.76 -0.90
CA LEU A 82 7.39 1.44 -0.43
C LEU A 82 8.09 0.32 -1.22
N GLU A 83 8.23 0.47 -2.53
CA GLU A 83 8.97 -0.49 -3.36
C GLU A 83 10.43 -0.57 -2.92
N ARG A 84 11.04 0.56 -2.65
CA ARG A 84 12.43 0.62 -2.20
C ARG A 84 12.61 -0.07 -0.85
N THR A 85 11.68 0.20 0.08
CA THR A 85 11.68 -0.44 1.40
C THR A 85 11.51 -1.97 1.28
N ALA A 86 10.59 -2.41 0.43
CA ALA A 86 10.35 -3.83 0.20
C ALA A 86 11.60 -4.51 -0.37
N LEU A 87 12.22 -3.91 -1.38
CA LEU A 87 13.40 -4.47 -2.02
C LEU A 87 14.56 -4.60 -1.03
N ALA A 88 14.77 -3.58 -0.19
CA ALA A 88 15.80 -3.59 0.84
C ALA A 88 15.56 -4.70 1.88
N ALA A 89 14.31 -5.10 2.08
CA ALA A 89 13.94 -6.18 3.01
C ALA A 89 13.96 -7.56 2.37
N GLY A 90 14.39 -7.67 1.12
CA GLY A 90 14.46 -8.96 0.41
C GLY A 90 13.14 -9.40 -0.23
N ILE A 91 12.17 -8.51 -0.33
CA ILE A 91 10.89 -8.81 -0.97
C ILE A 91 11.07 -8.71 -2.48
N GLY A 92 10.67 -9.74 -3.21
CA GLY A 92 10.86 -9.80 -4.66
C GLY A 92 9.64 -9.44 -5.48
N GLN A 93 8.48 -9.29 -4.84
CA GLN A 93 7.23 -9.04 -5.55
C GLN A 93 6.24 -8.32 -4.65
N LEU A 94 5.54 -7.33 -5.21
CA LEU A 94 4.42 -6.68 -4.54
C LEU A 94 3.13 -7.05 -5.24
N ILE A 95 2.07 -7.28 -4.44
CA ILE A 95 0.73 -7.56 -4.92
C ILE A 95 -0.22 -6.57 -4.25
N LEU A 96 -1.25 -6.17 -4.96
CA LEU A 96 -2.25 -5.24 -4.41
C LEU A 96 -3.64 -5.56 -4.94
N LEU A 97 -4.65 -5.06 -4.23
CA LEU A 97 -6.04 -5.09 -4.66
C LEU A 97 -6.53 -3.65 -4.75
N THR A 98 -7.16 -3.29 -5.86
CA THR A 98 -7.66 -1.93 -6.05
C THR A 98 -9.00 -1.92 -6.77
N GLN A 99 -9.92 -1.08 -6.31
CA GLN A 99 -11.20 -0.87 -6.97
C GLN A 99 -11.17 0.27 -7.98
N THR A 100 -10.39 1.32 -7.68
CA THR A 100 -10.50 2.58 -8.42
C THR A 100 -9.18 3.09 -8.99
N ALA A 101 -8.05 2.49 -8.64
CA ALA A 101 -6.73 3.02 -8.98
C ALA A 101 -5.96 2.16 -9.97
N ARG A 102 -6.65 1.31 -10.74
CA ARG A 102 -6.00 0.41 -11.69
C ARG A 102 -5.08 1.16 -12.65
N SER A 103 -5.57 2.23 -13.27
CA SER A 103 -4.77 3.03 -14.22
C SER A 103 -3.54 3.62 -13.57
N PHE A 104 -3.67 4.10 -12.33
CA PHE A 104 -2.56 4.65 -11.58
C PHE A 104 -1.45 3.61 -11.42
N PHE A 105 -1.80 2.40 -11.01
CA PHE A 105 -0.82 1.35 -10.81
C PHE A 105 -0.27 0.80 -12.12
N GLU A 106 -1.07 0.77 -13.18
CA GLU A 106 -0.56 0.37 -14.50
C GLU A 106 0.55 1.30 -14.97
N GLN A 107 0.42 2.59 -14.73
CA GLN A 107 1.46 3.57 -15.05
C GLN A 107 2.74 3.32 -14.24
N LEU A 108 2.63 2.71 -13.08
CA LEU A 108 3.77 2.35 -12.23
C LEU A 108 4.29 0.94 -12.52
N ARG A 109 3.83 0.33 -13.61
CA ARG A 109 4.25 -0.97 -14.13
C ARG A 109 3.72 -2.17 -13.32
N TYR A 110 2.62 -2.00 -12.62
CA TYR A 110 1.87 -3.12 -12.07
C TYR A 110 0.99 -3.70 -13.18
N ARG A 111 0.86 -5.03 -13.18
CA ARG A 111 0.02 -5.72 -14.15
C ARG A 111 -1.11 -6.47 -13.45
N VAL A 112 -2.23 -6.62 -14.12
CA VAL A 112 -3.36 -7.36 -13.57
C VAL A 112 -3.02 -8.86 -13.58
N ILE A 113 -3.30 -9.53 -12.46
CA ILE A 113 -3.18 -10.98 -12.33
C ILE A 113 -4.48 -11.52 -11.75
N ASP A 114 -4.67 -12.84 -11.84
CA ASP A 114 -5.77 -13.49 -11.13
C ASP A 114 -5.45 -13.55 -9.64
N ARG A 115 -6.47 -13.43 -8.79
CA ARG A 115 -6.27 -13.55 -7.34
C ARG A 115 -5.65 -14.89 -6.95
N GLN A 116 -5.94 -15.94 -7.71
CA GLN A 116 -5.40 -17.28 -7.47
C GLN A 116 -3.89 -17.35 -7.72
N ASP A 117 -3.33 -16.40 -8.43
CA ASP A 117 -1.89 -16.34 -8.69
C ASP A 117 -1.12 -15.66 -7.56
N ALA A 118 -1.81 -15.09 -6.58
CA ALA A 118 -1.17 -14.54 -5.40
C ALA A 118 -0.73 -15.67 -4.46
N PRO A 119 0.28 -15.43 -3.59
CA PRO A 119 0.70 -16.45 -2.63
C PRO A 119 -0.48 -16.95 -1.78
N ALA A 120 -0.46 -18.24 -1.47
CA ALA A 120 -1.58 -18.88 -0.77
C ALA A 120 -1.84 -18.25 0.60
N ASP A 121 -0.80 -17.93 1.36
CA ASP A 121 -0.95 -17.30 2.67
C ASP A 121 -1.52 -15.89 2.55
N MET A 122 -1.17 -15.16 1.50
CA MET A 122 -1.75 -13.84 1.22
C MET A 122 -3.24 -13.95 0.92
N GLN A 123 -3.65 -14.98 0.18
CA GLN A 123 -5.06 -15.22 -0.13
C GLN A 123 -5.88 -15.51 1.13
N GLN A 124 -5.25 -16.01 2.18
CA GLN A 124 -5.92 -16.29 3.45
C GLN A 124 -6.05 -15.06 4.33
N GLY A 125 -5.38 -13.95 3.99
CA GLY A 125 -5.47 -12.71 4.75
C GLY A 125 -6.82 -12.03 4.56
N GLU A 126 -7.19 -11.18 5.53
CA GLU A 126 -8.51 -10.53 5.51
C GLU A 126 -8.70 -9.63 4.31
N GLU A 127 -7.64 -8.96 3.84
CA GLU A 127 -7.73 -8.08 2.69
C GLU A 127 -8.27 -8.83 1.46
N PHE A 128 -7.74 -10.02 1.19
CA PHE A 128 -8.19 -10.86 0.07
C PHE A 128 -9.54 -11.52 0.31
N ARG A 129 -9.79 -11.94 1.55
CA ARG A 129 -10.97 -12.75 1.86
C ARG A 129 -12.23 -11.93 2.05
N THR A 130 -12.14 -10.79 2.75
CA THR A 130 -13.34 -10.11 3.23
C THR A 130 -13.33 -8.60 3.04
N LEU A 131 -12.16 -7.94 3.09
CA LEU A 131 -12.11 -6.48 3.13
C LEU A 131 -12.20 -5.84 1.75
N CYS A 132 -11.72 -6.52 0.70
CA CYS A 132 -11.81 -6.02 -0.66
C CYS A 132 -12.84 -6.83 -1.43
N PRO A 133 -13.76 -6.17 -2.17
CA PRO A 133 -14.77 -6.90 -2.93
C PRO A 133 -14.14 -7.72 -4.06
N ALA A 134 -14.91 -8.73 -4.52
CA ALA A 134 -14.48 -9.59 -5.63
C ALA A 134 -14.22 -8.80 -6.91
N SER A 135 -14.86 -7.63 -7.05
CA SER A 135 -14.68 -6.76 -8.22
C SER A 135 -13.36 -5.99 -8.24
N ALA A 136 -12.62 -5.96 -7.11
CA ALA A 136 -11.33 -5.29 -7.08
C ALA A 136 -10.33 -5.99 -7.98
N SER A 137 -9.54 -5.22 -8.72
CA SER A 137 -8.45 -5.76 -9.55
C SER A 137 -7.29 -6.19 -8.67
N CYS A 138 -6.77 -7.39 -8.93
CA CYS A 138 -5.54 -7.87 -8.30
C CYS A 138 -4.37 -7.56 -9.25
N MET A 139 -3.33 -6.92 -8.73
CA MET A 139 -2.20 -6.49 -9.54
C MET A 139 -0.89 -6.89 -8.89
N ALA A 140 0.14 -7.06 -9.70
CA ALA A 140 1.45 -7.47 -9.22
C ALA A 140 2.57 -6.75 -9.96
N LYS A 141 3.69 -6.58 -9.27
CA LYS A 141 4.92 -6.06 -9.85
C LYS A 141 6.11 -6.80 -9.26
N ALA A 142 6.97 -7.35 -10.13
CA ALA A 142 8.24 -7.91 -9.69
C ALA A 142 9.19 -6.76 -9.38
N LEU A 143 9.92 -6.86 -8.27
CA LEU A 143 10.88 -5.86 -7.85
C LEU A 143 12.28 -6.32 -8.27
N SER A 144 13.08 -5.37 -8.74
CA SER A 144 14.48 -5.65 -9.08
C SER A 144 15.35 -4.50 -8.60
N PRO A 145 16.63 -4.77 -8.27
CA PRO A 145 17.54 -3.70 -7.87
C PRO A 145 17.67 -2.64 -8.96
N ALA A 146 17.82 -1.39 -8.53
CA ALA A 146 18.12 -0.30 -9.45
C ALA A 146 19.49 -0.55 -10.09
N LYS A 147 19.57 -0.26 -11.38
CA LYS A 147 20.84 -0.39 -12.12
C LYS A 147 21.52 0.94 -12.25
#